data_050896f8b1c6fea452808cb1842be50a
#
_entry.id   050896f8b1c6fea452808cb1842be50a
#
_cell.length_a   1.000
_cell.length_b   1.000
_cell.length_c   1.000
_cell.angle_alpha   90.00
_cell.angle_beta   90.00
_cell.angle_gamma   90.00
#
_symmetry.space_group_name_H-M   'P 1'
#
loop_
_entity.id
_entity.type
_entity.pdbx_description
1 polymer ?
#
loop_
_entity_poly.entity_id
_entity_poly.type
_entity_poly.pdbx_seq_one_letter_code
_entity_poly.pdbx_strand_id
1 'polypeptide(L)'
;MPGRTIGEHGVIGNLDTTAMVALDGTIDFMCWPHLDSPTVFAALLDPAKGGEFSVTPALDDARHMQMYIPETNVLVTRWMAERGSVELTDFMPHPETDTRVPRSVIRRIRALRGTVRIRVCCRPRLDYAACVPEASEYGATVVFHDGAHSLRLGATVPLLTGEGEASAEFELVPGEEVWFVLCDEEYDPLDVAECQAALDGTADAWRRWTRRSNYRGRWRERVDRSALVLKLLTSHEHGSIAAAATFGLPEATGSERNWDYRATWIRDASFTVYAFMRLGYVEEAEHFRRWSEARIMALGEGAALRIMYAIDGDEALEEATLDHLAGYARSRPVRIGNAARTQTQLDIFGELMDSIYLSNKYGSAISHAGWEHVKRLVDHVREHWRDADEGIWEIRDEPRHFLHSRLMCWVALDRAVRLAGKRSLPAPIVEWAYERDRIAEDIWANFRHPEHGHFVQAQGGTDLDASLLMMPLVRFVSATDPVWLKTLDAIRDQLTDDGLVFRYRNADGLEGGEGAFTTCTFWYVECLARAGRLHEAREIMARGVLYANHLGLFSEELSLRGDPLGNFPQALTHLAFISAAYYLDRQLSHPEGQVWQP
;
A
#
# COMPACT_ATOMS: atom_id res chain seq x y z
N MET A 1 -28.81 -5.31 -4.31
CA MET A 1 -28.33 -4.04 -3.70
C MET A 1 -27.17 -3.56 -4.55
N PRO A 2 -26.90 -2.25 -4.70
CA PRO A 2 -25.63 -1.83 -5.27
C PRO A 2 -24.52 -2.47 -4.41
N GLY A 3 -23.44 -2.94 -5.04
CA GLY A 3 -22.30 -3.52 -4.32
C GLY A 3 -21.66 -2.50 -3.39
N ARG A 4 -20.93 -2.96 -2.36
CA ARG A 4 -20.14 -2.12 -1.45
C ARG A 4 -19.07 -1.39 -2.26
N THR A 5 -18.81 -0.12 -1.97
CA THR A 5 -17.81 0.66 -2.69
C THR A 5 -16.42 0.49 -2.04
N ILE A 6 -15.34 0.61 -2.82
CA ILE A 6 -13.96 0.50 -2.31
C ILE A 6 -13.74 1.43 -1.12
N GLY A 7 -14.22 2.68 -1.20
CA GLY A 7 -14.06 3.69 -0.16
C GLY A 7 -14.84 3.44 1.13
N GLU A 8 -15.78 2.49 1.15
CA GLU A 8 -16.56 2.16 2.34
C GLU A 8 -15.89 1.14 3.27
N HIS A 9 -14.60 0.84 3.05
CA HIS A 9 -13.88 -0.17 3.82
C HIS A 9 -12.88 0.41 4.82
N GLY A 10 -12.83 -0.23 6.00
CA GLY A 10 -11.68 -0.21 6.89
C GLY A 10 -10.79 -1.43 6.67
N VAL A 11 -9.58 -1.39 7.20
CA VAL A 11 -8.61 -2.50 7.12
C VAL A 11 -8.12 -2.84 8.51
N ILE A 12 -8.16 -4.11 8.87
CA ILE A 12 -7.51 -4.68 10.05
C ILE A 12 -6.42 -5.66 9.62
N GLY A 13 -5.47 -5.98 10.47
CA GLY A 13 -4.41 -6.95 10.15
C GLY A 13 -3.47 -7.20 11.31
N ASN A 14 -2.64 -8.23 11.16
CA ASN A 14 -1.67 -8.72 12.15
C ASN A 14 -0.22 -8.73 11.64
N LEU A 15 0.08 -8.02 10.55
CA LEU A 15 1.38 -7.97 9.87
C LEU A 15 1.76 -9.27 9.11
N ASP A 16 0.86 -10.25 9.03
CA ASP A 16 0.96 -11.42 8.15
C ASP A 16 -0.10 -11.33 7.06
N THR A 17 -1.31 -10.94 7.44
CA THR A 17 -2.44 -10.73 6.52
C THR A 17 -3.32 -9.57 6.95
N THR A 18 -4.26 -9.20 6.08
CA THR A 18 -5.24 -8.14 6.31
C THR A 18 -6.64 -8.58 5.94
N ALA A 19 -7.63 -7.95 6.55
CA ALA A 19 -9.04 -8.11 6.21
C ALA A 19 -9.69 -6.75 5.95
N MET A 20 -10.48 -6.66 4.87
CA MET A 20 -11.30 -5.51 4.52
C MET A 20 -12.64 -5.61 5.24
N VAL A 21 -13.00 -4.59 5.98
CA VAL A 21 -14.25 -4.52 6.74
C VAL A 21 -15.10 -3.38 6.19
N ALA A 22 -16.19 -3.72 5.53
CA ALA A 22 -17.11 -2.74 4.97
C ALA A 22 -17.83 -1.92 6.05
N LEU A 23 -18.41 -0.77 5.67
CA LEU A 23 -19.13 0.15 6.57
C LEU A 23 -20.32 -0.51 7.28
N ASP A 24 -20.85 -1.58 6.71
CA ASP A 24 -21.89 -2.42 7.33
C ASP A 24 -21.35 -3.51 8.28
N GLY A 25 -20.05 -3.50 8.56
CA GLY A 25 -19.36 -4.44 9.44
C GLY A 25 -19.06 -5.81 8.82
N THR A 26 -19.26 -5.99 7.52
CA THR A 26 -18.96 -7.25 6.84
C THR A 26 -17.49 -7.31 6.45
N ILE A 27 -16.82 -8.43 6.74
CA ILE A 27 -15.53 -8.77 6.13
C ILE A 27 -15.83 -9.43 4.79
N ASP A 28 -15.47 -8.78 3.68
CA ASP A 28 -15.79 -9.22 2.34
C ASP A 28 -14.57 -9.40 1.43
N PHE A 29 -13.37 -9.13 1.96
CA PHE A 29 -12.10 -9.46 1.32
C PHE A 29 -11.05 -9.81 2.37
N MET A 30 -10.44 -10.99 2.25
CA MET A 30 -9.38 -11.45 3.13
C MET A 30 -8.60 -12.59 2.48
N CYS A 31 -7.28 -12.51 2.49
CA CYS A 31 -6.36 -13.58 2.14
C CYS A 31 -5.93 -14.34 3.41
N TRP A 32 -5.59 -15.64 3.31
CA TRP A 32 -5.20 -16.43 4.46
C TRP A 32 -4.25 -17.58 4.07
N PRO A 33 -3.18 -17.88 4.81
CA PRO A 33 -2.78 -17.23 6.08
C PRO A 33 -1.94 -15.94 5.92
N HIS A 34 -1.45 -15.64 4.70
CA HIS A 34 -0.61 -14.48 4.40
C HIS A 34 -1.32 -13.53 3.44
N LEU A 35 -0.79 -12.32 3.33
CA LEU A 35 -1.35 -11.27 2.48
C LEU A 35 -1.44 -11.69 1.00
N ASP A 36 -0.44 -12.41 0.48
CA ASP A 36 -0.35 -12.90 -0.89
C ASP A 36 -0.93 -14.32 -1.10
N SER A 37 -1.45 -14.93 -0.04
CA SER A 37 -2.15 -16.24 -0.11
C SER A 37 -3.50 -16.14 -0.84
N PRO A 38 -4.10 -17.29 -1.21
CA PRO A 38 -5.46 -17.32 -1.72
C PRO A 38 -6.47 -16.67 -0.79
N THR A 39 -7.53 -16.06 -1.36
CA THR A 39 -8.60 -15.49 -0.55
C THR A 39 -9.46 -16.55 0.11
N VAL A 40 -9.92 -16.25 1.33
CA VAL A 40 -10.98 -16.98 2.03
C VAL A 40 -12.30 -16.21 2.01
N PHE A 41 -12.25 -14.89 1.82
CA PHE A 41 -13.39 -14.02 1.54
C PHE A 41 -13.05 -13.13 0.35
N ALA A 42 -13.92 -13.07 -0.65
CA ALA A 42 -13.77 -12.29 -1.88
C ALA A 42 -15.11 -11.72 -2.38
N ALA A 43 -16.11 -11.51 -1.49
CA ALA A 43 -17.41 -10.95 -1.88
C ALA A 43 -17.28 -9.52 -2.43
N LEU A 44 -16.21 -8.79 -2.11
CA LEU A 44 -15.86 -7.51 -2.74
C LEU A 44 -15.68 -7.65 -4.26
N LEU A 45 -15.10 -8.77 -4.74
CA LEU A 45 -14.90 -9.07 -6.17
C LEU A 45 -16.11 -9.77 -6.79
N ASP A 46 -16.80 -10.64 -6.04
CA ASP A 46 -18.00 -11.32 -6.49
C ASP A 46 -18.96 -11.57 -5.31
N PRO A 47 -19.98 -10.73 -5.11
CA PRO A 47 -20.92 -10.85 -4.01
C PRO A 47 -21.70 -12.18 -3.98
N ALA A 48 -21.84 -12.85 -5.12
CA ALA A 48 -22.57 -14.12 -5.20
C ALA A 48 -21.72 -15.32 -4.80
N LYS A 49 -20.42 -15.30 -5.16
CA LYS A 49 -19.53 -16.46 -5.02
C LYS A 49 -18.43 -16.27 -3.97
N GLY A 50 -18.01 -15.04 -3.73
CA GLY A 50 -16.76 -14.72 -3.03
C GLY A 50 -16.73 -15.07 -1.54
N GLY A 51 -17.88 -15.26 -0.90
CA GLY A 51 -17.95 -15.51 0.54
C GLY A 51 -17.67 -14.26 1.39
N GLU A 52 -18.19 -14.25 2.61
CA GLU A 52 -18.07 -13.11 3.53
C GLU A 52 -18.26 -13.55 4.98
N PHE A 53 -17.86 -12.68 5.92
CA PHE A 53 -18.18 -12.82 7.34
C PHE A 53 -18.98 -11.60 7.80
N SER A 54 -20.31 -11.72 7.81
CA SER A 54 -21.24 -10.62 8.13
C SER A 54 -21.77 -10.69 9.57
N VAL A 55 -21.98 -9.49 10.13
CA VAL A 55 -22.68 -9.27 11.41
C VAL A 55 -23.75 -8.22 11.15
N THR A 56 -25.02 -8.61 11.28
CA THR A 56 -26.16 -7.76 10.89
C THR A 56 -27.11 -7.54 12.07
N PRO A 57 -27.04 -6.38 12.74
CA PRO A 57 -28.05 -5.97 13.71
C PRO A 57 -29.39 -5.70 13.02
N ALA A 58 -30.50 -6.21 13.59
CA ALA A 58 -31.85 -5.92 13.12
C ALA A 58 -32.32 -4.56 13.65
N LEU A 59 -31.77 -3.50 13.06
CA LEU A 59 -32.05 -2.09 13.34
C LEU A 59 -32.47 -1.40 12.05
N ASP A 60 -33.75 -1.14 11.90
CA ASP A 60 -34.27 -0.38 10.77
C ASP A 60 -33.74 1.07 10.84
N ASP A 61 -33.41 1.65 9.69
CA ASP A 61 -32.92 3.02 9.51
C ASP A 61 -31.70 3.37 10.41
N ALA A 62 -30.85 2.38 10.74
CA ALA A 62 -29.66 2.63 11.51
C ALA A 62 -28.63 3.46 10.71
N ARG A 63 -28.13 4.52 11.34
CA ARG A 63 -26.92 5.21 10.86
C ARG A 63 -25.70 4.35 11.19
N HIS A 64 -24.88 4.10 10.18
CA HIS A 64 -23.61 3.41 10.32
C HIS A 64 -22.47 4.42 10.53
N MET A 65 -21.51 4.06 11.36
CA MET A 65 -20.29 4.82 11.59
C MET A 65 -19.15 3.86 11.87
N GLN A 66 -18.00 4.11 11.24
CA GLN A 66 -16.75 3.40 11.54
C GLN A 66 -15.70 4.36 12.06
N MET A 67 -14.86 3.87 12.96
CA MET A 67 -13.69 4.57 13.45
C MET A 67 -12.65 3.57 13.94
N TYR A 68 -11.38 3.92 13.84
CA TYR A 68 -10.35 3.18 14.58
C TYR A 68 -10.29 3.64 16.04
N ILE A 69 -9.98 2.72 16.95
CA ILE A 69 -9.52 3.13 18.28
C ILE A 69 -8.26 4.00 18.07
N PRO A 70 -8.17 5.18 18.71
CA PRO A 70 -7.06 6.11 18.49
C PRO A 70 -5.68 5.46 18.57
N GLU A 71 -4.82 5.78 17.60
CA GLU A 71 -3.44 5.29 17.47
C GLU A 71 -3.33 3.76 17.23
N THR A 72 -4.38 3.10 16.69
CA THR A 72 -4.40 1.64 16.46
C THR A 72 -4.96 1.28 15.09
N ASN A 73 -4.88 -0.03 14.74
CA ASN A 73 -5.61 -0.68 13.65
C ASN A 73 -6.77 -1.57 14.17
N VAL A 74 -7.28 -1.28 15.36
CA VAL A 74 -8.50 -1.89 15.89
C VAL A 74 -9.70 -1.08 15.41
N LEU A 75 -10.59 -1.71 14.63
CA LEU A 75 -11.71 -1.05 13.98
C LEU A 75 -13.00 -1.19 14.80
N VAL A 76 -13.75 -0.13 14.91
CA VAL A 76 -15.07 -0.10 15.57
C VAL A 76 -16.12 0.33 14.57
N THR A 77 -17.12 -0.51 14.35
CA THR A 77 -18.33 -0.21 13.58
C THR A 77 -19.53 -0.06 14.51
N ARG A 78 -20.31 1.01 14.35
CA ARG A 78 -21.49 1.28 15.17
C ARG A 78 -22.74 1.42 14.31
N TRP A 79 -23.81 0.82 14.78
CA TRP A 79 -25.17 1.02 14.27
C TRP A 79 -25.96 1.79 15.31
N MET A 80 -26.59 2.86 14.90
CA MET A 80 -27.33 3.77 15.78
C MET A 80 -28.70 4.04 15.18
N ALA A 81 -29.74 3.57 15.86
CA ALA A 81 -31.14 3.82 15.55
C ALA A 81 -31.89 4.32 16.80
N GLU A 82 -33.10 4.83 16.66
CA GLU A 82 -33.89 5.30 17.82
C GLU A 82 -34.11 4.20 18.86
N ARG A 83 -34.38 2.96 18.40
CA ARG A 83 -34.73 1.81 19.26
C ARG A 83 -33.51 1.10 19.87
N GLY A 84 -32.32 1.33 19.36
CA GLY A 84 -31.13 0.62 19.82
C GLY A 84 -29.84 1.13 19.23
N SER A 85 -28.73 0.75 19.85
CA SER A 85 -27.39 0.91 19.26
C SER A 85 -26.50 -0.26 19.62
N VAL A 86 -25.68 -0.66 18.64
CA VAL A 86 -24.76 -1.80 18.71
C VAL A 86 -23.38 -1.36 18.25
N GLU A 87 -22.37 -1.94 18.85
CA GLU A 87 -20.96 -1.73 18.50
C GLU A 87 -20.29 -3.06 18.20
N LEU A 88 -19.64 -3.14 17.04
CA LEU A 88 -18.77 -4.23 16.63
C LEU A 88 -17.32 -3.75 16.68
N THR A 89 -16.46 -4.49 17.37
CA THR A 89 -15.02 -4.26 17.40
C THR A 89 -14.34 -5.39 16.66
N ASP A 90 -13.58 -5.05 15.62
CA ASP A 90 -12.85 -5.98 14.76
C ASP A 90 -11.34 -5.76 14.89
N PHE A 91 -10.60 -6.82 15.11
CA PHE A 91 -9.15 -6.75 15.15
C PHE A 91 -8.51 -8.12 14.84
N MET A 92 -7.24 -8.08 14.54
CA MET A 92 -6.35 -9.24 14.48
C MET A 92 -5.22 -9.01 15.49
N PRO A 93 -4.84 -10.00 16.31
CA PRO A 93 -3.80 -9.84 17.34
C PRO A 93 -2.47 -9.35 16.73
N HIS A 94 -1.91 -8.30 17.32
CA HIS A 94 -0.59 -7.82 16.91
C HIS A 94 0.48 -8.86 17.31
N PRO A 95 1.56 -9.09 16.52
CA PRO A 95 2.59 -10.10 16.83
C PRO A 95 3.24 -9.95 18.21
N GLU A 96 3.29 -8.74 18.79
CA GLU A 96 3.79 -8.50 20.14
C GLU A 96 2.76 -8.81 21.24
N THR A 97 1.56 -9.25 20.89
CA THR A 97 0.52 -9.61 21.84
C THR A 97 0.77 -11.02 22.34
N ASP A 98 0.78 -11.20 23.66
CA ASP A 98 0.85 -12.52 24.25
C ASP A 98 -0.49 -13.24 24.07
N THR A 99 -0.58 -14.13 23.10
CA THR A 99 -1.76 -14.92 22.78
C THR A 99 -1.36 -16.29 22.23
N ARG A 100 -2.13 -17.32 22.56
CA ARG A 100 -1.92 -18.66 22.02
C ARG A 100 -2.47 -18.84 20.60
N VAL A 101 -3.23 -17.86 20.08
CA VAL A 101 -3.82 -17.89 18.73
C VAL A 101 -3.42 -16.62 17.98
N PRO A 102 -2.15 -16.50 17.52
CA PRO A 102 -1.62 -15.29 16.93
C PRO A 102 -2.27 -14.97 15.58
N ARG A 103 -2.61 -15.98 14.78
CA ARG A 103 -3.34 -15.81 13.52
C ARG A 103 -4.82 -16.02 13.75
N SER A 104 -5.53 -14.93 14.00
CA SER A 104 -6.97 -14.95 14.16
C SER A 104 -7.62 -13.62 13.79
N VAL A 105 -8.86 -13.69 13.35
CA VAL A 105 -9.77 -12.55 13.28
C VAL A 105 -10.70 -12.62 14.47
N ILE A 106 -10.67 -11.61 15.31
CA ILE A 106 -11.50 -11.54 16.52
C ILE A 106 -12.52 -10.42 16.35
N ARG A 107 -13.78 -10.76 16.55
CA ARG A 107 -14.93 -9.86 16.40
C ARG A 107 -15.73 -9.86 17.69
N ARG A 108 -15.90 -8.68 18.32
CA ARG A 108 -16.73 -8.50 19.50
C ARG A 108 -17.93 -7.65 19.16
N ILE A 109 -19.16 -8.15 19.36
CA ILE A 109 -20.38 -7.36 19.24
C ILE A 109 -21.01 -7.15 20.61
N ARG A 110 -21.42 -5.91 20.90
CA ARG A 110 -22.11 -5.58 22.15
C ARG A 110 -23.26 -4.62 21.92
N ALA A 111 -24.36 -4.78 22.70
CA ALA A 111 -25.44 -3.81 22.73
C ALA A 111 -25.09 -2.68 23.69
N LEU A 112 -25.24 -1.43 23.22
CA LEU A 112 -25.04 -0.23 24.03
C LEU A 112 -26.35 0.33 24.53
N ARG A 113 -27.43 0.15 23.76
CA ARG A 113 -28.77 0.65 24.09
C ARG A 113 -29.84 -0.19 23.39
N GLY A 114 -30.92 -0.51 24.07
CA GLY A 114 -32.05 -1.30 23.58
C GLY A 114 -31.69 -2.79 23.39
N THR A 115 -32.71 -3.65 23.37
CA THR A 115 -32.54 -5.05 22.99
C THR A 115 -32.49 -5.16 21.48
N VAL A 116 -31.43 -5.75 20.94
CA VAL A 116 -31.21 -5.83 19.51
C VAL A 116 -30.96 -7.28 19.10
N ARG A 117 -31.73 -7.75 18.11
CA ARG A 117 -31.49 -9.06 17.47
C ARG A 117 -30.32 -8.92 16.50
N ILE A 118 -29.38 -9.87 16.59
CA ILE A 118 -28.19 -9.95 15.77
C ILE A 118 -28.26 -11.22 14.93
N ARG A 119 -27.95 -11.10 13.64
CA ARG A 119 -27.67 -12.22 12.74
C ARG A 119 -26.22 -12.21 12.35
N VAL A 120 -25.60 -13.37 12.39
CA VAL A 120 -24.19 -13.57 11.99
C VAL A 120 -24.13 -14.68 10.96
N CYS A 121 -23.35 -14.49 9.92
CA CYS A 121 -23.06 -15.51 8.92
C CYS A 121 -21.56 -15.45 8.56
N CYS A 122 -20.85 -16.55 8.75
CA CYS A 122 -19.49 -16.76 8.29
C CYS A 122 -19.53 -17.80 7.17
N ARG A 123 -19.25 -17.36 5.95
CA ARG A 123 -19.31 -18.15 4.72
C ARG A 123 -18.00 -18.05 3.96
N PRO A 124 -16.94 -18.74 4.41
CA PRO A 124 -15.68 -18.75 3.67
C PRO A 124 -15.85 -19.44 2.31
N ARG A 125 -15.04 -19.00 1.35
CA ARG A 125 -14.90 -19.59 0.03
C ARG A 125 -13.42 -19.68 -0.26
N LEU A 126 -12.90 -20.89 -0.14
CA LEU A 126 -11.46 -21.14 -0.15
C LEU A 126 -10.90 -21.09 -1.58
N ASP A 127 -9.58 -20.95 -1.69
CA ASP A 127 -8.85 -20.93 -2.93
C ASP A 127 -9.45 -19.95 -3.96
N TYR A 128 -9.45 -18.64 -3.62
CA TYR A 128 -10.01 -17.58 -4.47
C TYR A 128 -11.49 -17.81 -4.83
N ALA A 129 -12.27 -18.37 -3.92
CA ALA A 129 -13.66 -18.78 -4.13
C ALA A 129 -13.86 -19.91 -5.16
N ALA A 130 -12.82 -20.66 -5.52
CA ALA A 130 -12.93 -21.85 -6.35
C ALA A 130 -13.54 -23.03 -5.58
N CYS A 131 -13.43 -23.03 -4.25
CA CYS A 131 -13.91 -24.13 -3.41
C CYS A 131 -14.94 -23.66 -2.36
N VAL A 132 -16.06 -24.41 -2.27
CA VAL A 132 -17.02 -24.31 -1.15
C VAL A 132 -16.59 -25.36 -0.12
N PRO A 133 -16.10 -24.94 1.07
CA PRO A 133 -15.63 -25.89 2.07
C PRO A 133 -16.78 -26.72 2.67
N GLU A 134 -16.48 -27.90 3.17
CA GLU A 134 -17.35 -28.59 4.09
C GLU A 134 -17.34 -27.90 5.46
N ALA A 135 -18.53 -27.64 6.03
CA ALA A 135 -18.66 -27.06 7.36
C ALA A 135 -19.12 -28.17 8.34
N SER A 136 -18.29 -28.46 9.31
CA SER A 136 -18.53 -29.56 10.29
C SER A 136 -18.49 -29.02 11.72
N GLU A 137 -19.42 -29.51 12.56
CA GLU A 137 -19.39 -29.21 13.99
C GLU A 137 -18.25 -29.95 14.68
N TYR A 138 -17.47 -29.20 15.49
CA TYR A 138 -16.43 -29.75 16.33
C TYR A 138 -16.52 -29.18 17.74
N GLY A 139 -17.21 -29.88 18.64
CA GLY A 139 -17.53 -29.37 19.98
C GLY A 139 -18.44 -28.15 19.93
N ALA A 140 -17.95 -27.01 20.43
CA ALA A 140 -18.64 -25.72 20.39
C ALA A 140 -18.22 -24.83 19.21
N THR A 141 -17.49 -25.38 18.24
CA THR A 141 -16.92 -24.65 17.10
C THR A 141 -17.38 -25.26 15.77
N VAL A 142 -17.19 -24.51 14.68
CA VAL A 142 -17.38 -25.02 13.30
C VAL A 142 -16.03 -24.99 12.60
N VAL A 143 -15.68 -26.11 11.96
CA VAL A 143 -14.48 -26.25 11.12
C VAL A 143 -14.92 -26.26 9.66
N PHE A 144 -14.25 -25.42 8.87
CA PHE A 144 -14.39 -25.35 7.42
C PHE A 144 -13.16 -25.98 6.78
N HIS A 145 -13.31 -26.96 5.90
CA HIS A 145 -12.18 -27.59 5.23
C HIS A 145 -12.51 -28.01 3.79
N ASP A 146 -11.50 -28.05 2.93
CA ASP A 146 -11.59 -28.53 1.53
C ASP A 146 -10.62 -29.68 1.24
N GLY A 147 -9.94 -30.18 2.26
CA GLY A 147 -8.90 -31.21 2.19
C GLY A 147 -7.48 -30.65 2.11
N ALA A 148 -7.29 -29.43 1.65
CA ALA A 148 -5.98 -28.75 1.59
C ALA A 148 -5.88 -27.60 2.60
N HIS A 149 -6.98 -26.90 2.81
CA HIS A 149 -7.05 -25.72 3.68
C HIS A 149 -8.14 -25.92 4.73
N SER A 150 -7.93 -25.35 5.89
CA SER A 150 -8.90 -25.43 6.98
C SER A 150 -8.92 -24.17 7.82
N LEU A 151 -10.11 -23.83 8.31
CA LEU A 151 -10.34 -22.73 9.23
C LEU A 151 -11.29 -23.17 10.33
N ARG A 152 -11.15 -22.65 11.54
CA ARG A 152 -12.04 -22.89 12.67
C ARG A 152 -12.69 -21.60 13.15
N LEU A 153 -14.01 -21.61 13.30
CA LEU A 153 -14.80 -20.54 13.91
C LEU A 153 -15.30 -20.97 15.27
N GLY A 154 -14.94 -20.23 16.31
CA GLY A 154 -15.52 -20.30 17.64
C GLY A 154 -16.40 -19.10 17.93
N ALA A 155 -17.39 -19.28 18.78
CA ALA A 155 -18.27 -18.20 19.26
C ALA A 155 -18.70 -18.45 20.70
N THR A 156 -19.07 -17.38 21.41
CA THR A 156 -19.64 -17.46 22.77
C THR A 156 -21.16 -17.71 22.75
N VAL A 157 -21.73 -17.95 21.57
CA VAL A 157 -23.11 -18.37 21.33
C VAL A 157 -23.11 -19.62 20.45
N PRO A 158 -24.17 -20.46 20.48
CA PRO A 158 -24.28 -21.61 19.60
C PRO A 158 -24.20 -21.22 18.12
N LEU A 159 -23.45 -21.99 17.35
CA LEU A 159 -23.34 -21.89 15.91
C LEU A 159 -24.19 -22.98 15.24
N LEU A 160 -24.82 -22.64 14.13
CA LEU A 160 -25.54 -23.55 13.26
C LEU A 160 -24.72 -23.73 11.98
N THR A 161 -24.53 -25.00 11.55
CA THR A 161 -23.84 -25.32 10.30
C THR A 161 -24.82 -25.36 9.13
N GLY A 162 -24.38 -24.85 7.99
CA GLY A 162 -25.05 -24.93 6.70
C GLY A 162 -24.09 -25.42 5.61
N GLU A 163 -24.50 -25.34 4.35
CA GLU A 163 -23.65 -25.70 3.21
C GLU A 163 -22.49 -24.71 3.05
N GLY A 164 -21.33 -25.08 3.61
CA GLY A 164 -20.13 -24.25 3.60
C GLY A 164 -20.27 -22.93 4.36
N GLU A 165 -21.11 -22.90 5.41
CA GLU A 165 -21.31 -21.71 6.24
C GLU A 165 -21.60 -22.07 7.71
N ALA A 166 -21.32 -21.12 8.59
CA ALA A 166 -21.76 -21.12 9.98
C ALA A 166 -22.57 -19.87 10.28
N SER A 167 -23.68 -20.02 11.00
CA SER A 167 -24.57 -18.90 11.33
C SER A 167 -24.98 -18.90 12.80
N ALA A 168 -25.39 -17.73 13.30
CA ALA A 168 -26.00 -17.57 14.60
C ALA A 168 -27.06 -16.47 14.56
N GLU A 169 -28.13 -16.65 15.33
CA GLU A 169 -29.12 -15.59 15.59
C GLU A 169 -29.40 -15.53 17.09
N PHE A 170 -29.27 -14.34 17.68
CA PHE A 170 -29.42 -14.12 19.11
C PHE A 170 -29.87 -12.70 19.40
N GLU A 171 -30.33 -12.45 20.62
CA GLU A 171 -30.66 -11.11 21.12
C GLU A 171 -29.61 -10.65 22.13
N LEU A 172 -29.21 -9.38 22.05
CA LEU A 172 -28.34 -8.71 23.03
C LEU A 172 -29.13 -7.64 23.77
N VAL A 173 -29.04 -7.63 25.08
CA VAL A 173 -29.50 -6.53 25.93
C VAL A 173 -28.32 -5.61 26.28
N PRO A 174 -28.55 -4.34 26.69
CA PRO A 174 -27.50 -3.39 27.02
C PRO A 174 -26.49 -3.97 28.03
N GLY A 175 -25.21 -3.95 27.66
CA GLY A 175 -24.09 -4.46 28.45
C GLY A 175 -23.69 -5.91 28.13
N GLU A 176 -24.49 -6.65 27.39
CA GLU A 176 -24.11 -7.98 26.91
C GLU A 176 -23.23 -7.88 25.67
N GLU A 177 -22.33 -8.85 25.54
CA GLU A 177 -21.43 -8.98 24.40
C GLU A 177 -21.26 -10.44 23.96
N VAL A 178 -20.98 -10.61 22.67
CA VAL A 178 -20.68 -11.90 22.04
C VAL A 178 -19.39 -11.78 21.27
N TRP A 179 -18.56 -12.81 21.35
CA TRP A 179 -17.28 -12.89 20.68
C TRP A 179 -17.28 -13.98 19.62
N PHE A 180 -16.57 -13.72 18.52
CA PHE A 180 -16.28 -14.66 17.44
C PHE A 180 -14.78 -14.67 17.20
N VAL A 181 -14.20 -15.86 17.03
CA VAL A 181 -12.78 -16.07 16.72
C VAL A 181 -12.67 -16.99 15.52
N LEU A 182 -12.19 -16.46 14.39
CA LEU A 182 -11.84 -17.24 13.20
C LEU A 182 -10.31 -17.41 13.18
N CYS A 183 -9.83 -18.66 13.13
CA CYS A 183 -8.39 -18.98 13.19
C CYS A 183 -8.07 -20.25 12.39
N ASP A 184 -6.79 -20.63 12.37
CA ASP A 184 -6.37 -21.93 11.83
C ASP A 184 -6.99 -23.08 12.63
N GLU A 185 -7.30 -24.20 11.96
CA GLU A 185 -7.96 -25.37 12.58
C GLU A 185 -7.17 -25.95 13.77
N GLU A 186 -5.85 -25.84 13.74
CA GLU A 186 -4.96 -26.39 14.79
C GLU A 186 -5.14 -25.73 16.16
N TYR A 187 -5.70 -24.51 16.19
CA TYR A 187 -5.91 -23.75 17.42
C TYR A 187 -7.35 -23.90 17.94
N ASP A 188 -7.50 -24.07 19.24
CA ASP A 188 -8.79 -23.87 19.88
C ASP A 188 -9.05 -22.36 20.04
N PRO A 189 -10.26 -21.88 19.68
CA PRO A 189 -10.61 -20.48 19.84
C PRO A 189 -10.45 -19.97 21.28
N LEU A 190 -10.10 -18.69 21.41
CA LEU A 190 -9.90 -18.02 22.69
C LEU A 190 -11.22 -17.94 23.48
N ASP A 191 -11.16 -18.03 24.79
CA ASP A 191 -12.28 -17.68 25.66
C ASP A 191 -12.44 -16.15 25.79
N VAL A 192 -13.50 -15.70 26.49
CA VAL A 192 -13.82 -14.26 26.62
C VAL A 192 -12.69 -13.47 27.29
N ALA A 193 -12.07 -14.03 28.33
CA ALA A 193 -10.99 -13.35 29.05
C ALA A 193 -9.73 -13.25 28.19
N GLU A 194 -9.40 -14.31 27.45
CA GLU A 194 -8.30 -14.34 26.48
C GLU A 194 -8.55 -13.36 25.31
N CYS A 195 -9.77 -13.31 24.77
CA CYS A 195 -10.16 -12.35 23.73
C CYS A 195 -10.00 -10.89 24.19
N GLN A 196 -10.44 -10.57 25.42
CA GLN A 196 -10.28 -9.23 26.00
C GLN A 196 -8.80 -8.89 26.19
N ALA A 197 -8.02 -9.83 26.73
CA ALA A 197 -6.57 -9.65 26.90
C ALA A 197 -5.86 -9.43 25.54
N ALA A 198 -6.26 -10.17 24.50
CA ALA A 198 -5.75 -9.99 23.15
C ALA A 198 -6.10 -8.62 22.56
N LEU A 199 -7.34 -8.12 22.79
CA LEU A 199 -7.74 -6.77 22.39
C LEU A 199 -6.89 -5.69 23.05
N ASP A 200 -6.75 -5.77 24.39
CA ASP A 200 -5.99 -4.78 25.16
C ASP A 200 -4.50 -4.81 24.78
N GLY A 201 -3.92 -6.00 24.67
CA GLY A 201 -2.53 -6.19 24.24
C GLY A 201 -2.26 -5.66 22.83
N THR A 202 -3.17 -5.92 21.90
CA THR A 202 -3.09 -5.43 20.51
C THR A 202 -3.18 -3.91 20.46
N ALA A 203 -4.15 -3.31 21.16
CA ALA A 203 -4.29 -1.86 21.19
C ALA A 203 -3.05 -1.19 21.80
N ASP A 204 -2.47 -1.78 22.86
CA ASP A 204 -1.27 -1.25 23.49
C ASP A 204 -0.03 -1.41 22.61
N ALA A 205 0.10 -2.52 21.87
CA ALA A 205 1.20 -2.72 20.91
C ALA A 205 1.16 -1.65 19.81
N TRP A 206 -0.01 -1.41 19.19
CA TRP A 206 -0.18 -0.37 18.19
C TRP A 206 0.14 1.03 18.73
N ARG A 207 -0.32 1.37 19.94
CA ARG A 207 -0.05 2.67 20.57
C ARG A 207 1.45 2.84 20.88
N ARG A 208 2.12 1.80 21.39
CA ARG A 208 3.58 1.85 21.62
C ARG A 208 4.30 2.13 20.31
N TRP A 209 3.90 1.46 19.22
CA TRP A 209 4.51 1.65 17.92
C TRP A 209 4.26 3.07 17.39
N THR A 210 3.01 3.55 17.35
CA THR A 210 2.63 4.88 16.82
C THR A 210 3.32 6.01 17.57
N ARG A 211 3.51 5.90 18.90
CA ARG A 211 4.19 6.91 19.73
C ARG A 211 5.65 7.12 19.40
N ARG A 212 6.28 6.21 18.66
CA ARG A 212 7.68 6.33 18.20
C ARG A 212 7.81 7.39 17.08
N SER A 213 6.71 7.76 16.41
CA SER A 213 6.71 8.82 15.40
C SER A 213 7.26 10.12 15.96
N ASN A 214 8.15 10.75 15.21
CA ASN A 214 8.72 12.07 15.54
C ASN A 214 7.97 13.23 14.87
N TYR A 215 6.99 12.95 14.00
CA TYR A 215 6.22 13.99 13.33
C TYR A 215 5.22 14.65 14.28
N ARG A 216 5.23 15.99 14.32
CA ARG A 216 4.36 16.82 15.18
C ARG A 216 3.68 17.95 14.41
N GLY A 217 3.61 17.79 13.09
CA GLY A 217 3.09 18.83 12.19
C GLY A 217 1.57 18.88 12.11
N ARG A 218 1.10 19.73 11.19
CA ARG A 218 -0.33 20.08 10.98
C ARG A 218 -1.22 18.91 10.63
N TRP A 219 -0.66 17.86 10.00
CA TRP A 219 -1.40 16.68 9.52
C TRP A 219 -1.14 15.44 10.36
N ARG A 220 -0.80 15.61 11.66
CA ARG A 220 -0.35 14.52 12.53
C ARG A 220 -1.26 13.29 12.48
N GLU A 221 -2.56 13.45 12.69
CA GLU A 221 -3.51 12.33 12.73
C GLU A 221 -3.54 11.54 11.41
N ARG A 222 -3.49 12.24 10.27
CA ARG A 222 -3.46 11.62 8.94
C ARG A 222 -2.11 10.96 8.64
N VAL A 223 -1.01 11.55 9.08
CA VAL A 223 0.33 10.97 8.96
C VAL A 223 0.45 9.71 9.82
N ASP A 224 -0.01 9.75 11.08
CA ASP A 224 -0.02 8.58 11.96
C ASP A 224 -0.91 7.46 11.37
N ARG A 225 -2.08 7.78 10.80
CA ARG A 225 -2.94 6.81 10.08
C ARG A 225 -2.23 6.22 8.87
N SER A 226 -1.59 7.04 8.04
CA SER A 226 -0.83 6.56 6.88
C SER A 226 0.34 5.66 7.29
N ALA A 227 1.05 6.00 8.37
CA ALA A 227 2.11 5.16 8.91
C ALA A 227 1.58 3.79 9.39
N LEU A 228 0.40 3.77 10.06
CA LEU A 228 -0.26 2.53 10.48
C LEU A 228 -0.67 1.65 9.29
N VAL A 229 -1.11 2.24 8.17
CA VAL A 229 -1.38 1.50 6.93
C VAL A 229 -0.11 0.89 6.37
N LEU A 230 0.96 1.67 6.22
CA LEU A 230 2.25 1.15 5.73
C LEU A 230 2.78 0.02 6.64
N LYS A 231 2.58 0.13 7.96
CA LYS A 231 2.95 -0.93 8.89
C LYS A 231 2.12 -2.20 8.69
N LEU A 232 0.81 -2.10 8.43
CA LEU A 232 -0.03 -3.26 8.10
C LEU A 232 0.41 -3.99 6.84
N LEU A 233 0.94 -3.25 5.86
CA LEU A 233 1.45 -3.80 4.59
C LEU A 233 2.89 -4.34 4.71
N THR A 234 3.53 -4.22 5.88
CA THR A 234 4.89 -4.72 6.14
C THR A 234 4.83 -6.08 6.81
N SER A 235 5.38 -7.11 6.17
CA SER A 235 5.48 -8.45 6.74
C SER A 235 6.32 -8.46 8.03
N HIS A 236 5.76 -9.03 9.08
CA HIS A 236 6.47 -9.19 10.35
C HIS A 236 7.62 -10.19 10.23
N GLU A 237 7.40 -11.28 9.54
CA GLU A 237 8.38 -12.36 9.38
C GLU A 237 9.52 -11.98 8.45
N HIS A 238 9.19 -11.40 7.29
CA HIS A 238 10.17 -11.21 6.21
C HIS A 238 10.71 -9.77 6.15
N GLY A 239 9.93 -8.78 6.57
CA GLY A 239 10.28 -7.35 6.43
C GLY A 239 10.06 -6.79 5.03
N SER A 240 9.46 -7.55 4.13
CA SER A 240 8.96 -7.11 2.82
C SER A 240 7.74 -6.20 2.98
N ILE A 241 7.41 -5.43 1.95
CA ILE A 241 6.32 -4.44 2.01
C ILE A 241 5.46 -4.58 0.76
N ALA A 242 4.21 -5.00 0.94
CA ALA A 242 3.25 -5.11 -0.14
C ALA A 242 2.85 -3.74 -0.69
N ALA A 243 2.61 -3.65 -2.01
CA ALA A 243 2.16 -2.41 -2.64
C ALA A 243 0.71 -2.03 -2.26
N ALA A 244 -0.16 -3.03 -2.03
CA ALA A 244 -1.51 -2.84 -1.50
C ALA A 244 -2.03 -4.11 -0.80
N ALA A 245 -3.15 -3.98 -0.07
CA ALA A 245 -3.79 -5.10 0.62
C ALA A 245 -4.68 -5.96 -0.30
N THR A 246 -4.92 -5.53 -1.54
CA THR A 246 -5.91 -6.14 -2.46
C THR A 246 -5.33 -6.47 -3.82
N PHE A 247 -6.08 -7.24 -4.58
CA PHE A 247 -5.93 -7.46 -6.01
C PHE A 247 -7.29 -7.32 -6.70
N GLY A 248 -7.28 -7.17 -8.02
CA GLY A 248 -8.49 -7.23 -8.85
C GLY A 248 -9.44 -6.05 -8.71
N LEU A 249 -9.03 -4.96 -8.05
CA LEU A 249 -9.78 -3.71 -8.01
C LEU A 249 -9.35 -2.83 -9.19
N PRO A 250 -10.30 -2.33 -10.00
CA PRO A 250 -10.00 -1.71 -11.29
C PRO A 250 -9.59 -0.23 -11.17
N GLU A 251 -8.62 0.19 -12.01
CA GLU A 251 -8.27 1.60 -12.24
C GLU A 251 -9.39 2.39 -12.94
N ALA A 252 -10.27 1.68 -13.66
CA ALA A 252 -11.52 2.21 -14.20
C ALA A 252 -12.61 1.16 -14.11
N THR A 253 -13.76 1.51 -13.53
CA THR A 253 -14.89 0.58 -13.35
C THR A 253 -15.35 0.00 -14.69
N GLY A 254 -15.41 -1.33 -14.77
CA GLY A 254 -15.81 -2.07 -15.99
C GLY A 254 -14.67 -2.28 -16.99
N SER A 255 -13.44 -1.82 -16.71
CA SER A 255 -12.27 -2.02 -17.57
C SER A 255 -11.51 -3.30 -17.22
N GLU A 256 -10.50 -3.60 -18.07
CA GLU A 256 -9.54 -4.69 -17.84
C GLU A 256 -8.34 -4.32 -16.97
N ARG A 257 -8.22 -3.03 -16.58
CA ARG A 257 -7.11 -2.50 -15.79
C ARG A 257 -7.29 -2.83 -14.32
N ASN A 258 -7.00 -4.06 -13.95
CA ASN A 258 -6.97 -4.51 -12.56
C ASN A 258 -5.81 -5.50 -12.35
N TRP A 259 -5.05 -5.32 -11.29
CA TRP A 259 -3.77 -5.97 -11.07
C TRP A 259 -3.70 -6.59 -9.69
N ASP A 260 -2.72 -7.48 -9.46
CA ASP A 260 -2.40 -7.99 -8.14
C ASP A 260 -1.27 -7.16 -7.51
N TYR A 261 -1.57 -6.46 -6.41
CA TYR A 261 -0.63 -5.60 -5.70
C TYR A 261 -0.18 -6.16 -4.34
N ARG A 262 -0.46 -7.43 -4.08
CA ARG A 262 -0.06 -8.10 -2.83
C ARG A 262 1.41 -8.52 -2.81
N ALA A 263 2.19 -8.15 -3.79
CA ALA A 263 3.62 -8.40 -3.89
C ALA A 263 4.46 -7.18 -3.46
N THR A 264 5.76 -7.40 -3.30
CA THR A 264 6.73 -6.36 -2.94
C THR A 264 7.45 -5.85 -4.18
N TRP A 265 7.14 -4.62 -4.61
CA TRP A 265 7.95 -3.90 -5.59
C TRP A 265 9.17 -3.27 -4.91
N ILE A 266 10.34 -3.43 -5.51
CA ILE A 266 11.59 -2.81 -5.01
C ILE A 266 11.44 -1.29 -4.94
N ARG A 267 10.81 -0.66 -5.93
CA ARG A 267 10.50 0.76 -6.00
C ARG A 267 9.67 1.23 -4.80
N ASP A 268 8.46 0.68 -4.65
CA ASP A 268 7.48 1.13 -3.66
C ASP A 268 7.97 0.91 -2.22
N ALA A 269 8.61 -0.24 -2.00
CA ALA A 269 9.21 -0.56 -0.71
C ALA A 269 10.39 0.36 -0.36
N SER A 270 11.22 0.73 -1.34
CA SER A 270 12.32 1.69 -1.13
C SER A 270 11.80 3.08 -0.73
N PHE A 271 10.74 3.55 -1.35
CA PHE A 271 10.08 4.80 -0.95
C PHE A 271 9.41 4.69 0.44
N THR A 272 8.82 3.52 0.76
CA THR A 272 8.20 3.29 2.08
C THR A 272 9.24 3.35 3.19
N VAL A 273 10.40 2.77 2.99
CA VAL A 273 11.54 2.87 3.91
C VAL A 273 11.92 4.33 4.19
N TYR A 274 11.94 5.16 3.14
CA TYR A 274 12.20 6.58 3.31
C TYR A 274 11.15 7.29 4.19
N ALA A 275 9.87 6.97 4.01
CA ALA A 275 8.80 7.53 4.84
C ALA A 275 8.96 7.07 6.31
N PHE A 276 9.21 5.79 6.56
CA PHE A 276 9.44 5.25 7.90
C PHE A 276 10.62 5.92 8.60
N MET A 277 11.75 6.06 7.91
CA MET A 277 12.94 6.70 8.49
C MET A 277 12.70 8.16 8.85
N ARG A 278 11.94 8.91 8.04
CA ARG A 278 11.55 10.29 8.34
C ARG A 278 10.69 10.40 9.59
N LEU A 279 9.81 9.43 9.79
CA LEU A 279 8.94 9.39 10.97
C LEU A 279 9.63 8.82 12.21
N GLY A 280 10.84 8.25 12.08
CA GLY A 280 11.61 7.67 13.19
C GLY A 280 11.43 6.17 13.37
N TYR A 281 10.78 5.48 12.42
CA TYR A 281 10.59 4.03 12.44
C TYR A 281 11.79 3.32 11.79
N VAL A 282 12.91 3.28 12.51
CA VAL A 282 14.19 2.76 11.99
C VAL A 282 14.21 1.24 11.88
N GLU A 283 13.47 0.54 12.72
CA GLU A 283 13.43 -0.94 12.74
C GLU A 283 12.80 -1.50 11.46
N GLU A 284 11.72 -0.89 10.99
CA GLU A 284 11.04 -1.27 9.75
C GLU A 284 11.97 -1.09 8.54
N ALA A 285 12.69 0.02 8.50
CA ALA A 285 13.70 0.28 7.48
C ALA A 285 14.83 -0.76 7.49
N GLU A 286 15.29 -1.17 8.68
CA GLU A 286 16.32 -2.18 8.83
C GLU A 286 15.84 -3.58 8.44
N HIS A 287 14.57 -3.93 8.69
CA HIS A 287 13.99 -5.21 8.25
C HIS A 287 13.94 -5.29 6.73
N PHE A 288 13.43 -4.26 6.06
CA PHE A 288 13.42 -4.21 4.59
C PHE A 288 14.84 -4.23 4.01
N ARG A 289 15.80 -3.54 4.63
CA ARG A 289 17.21 -3.58 4.19
C ARG A 289 17.75 -5.01 4.21
N ARG A 290 17.48 -5.79 5.26
CA ARG A 290 17.92 -7.20 5.32
C ARG A 290 17.22 -8.05 4.28
N TRP A 291 15.93 -7.84 4.07
CA TRP A 291 15.17 -8.52 3.05
C TRP A 291 15.74 -8.24 1.65
N SER A 292 15.99 -6.98 1.30
CA SER A 292 16.55 -6.57 0.01
C SER A 292 18.01 -7.05 -0.19
N GLU A 293 18.83 -6.99 0.87
CA GLU A 293 20.18 -7.56 0.82
C GLU A 293 20.16 -9.07 0.49
N ALA A 294 19.25 -9.82 1.08
CA ALA A 294 19.12 -11.26 0.79
C ALA A 294 18.79 -11.52 -0.69
N ARG A 295 17.95 -10.68 -1.33
CA ARG A 295 17.67 -10.77 -2.78
C ARG A 295 18.91 -10.46 -3.61
N ILE A 296 19.62 -9.37 -3.29
CA ILE A 296 20.86 -8.99 -3.99
C ILE A 296 21.94 -10.07 -3.83
N MET A 297 22.04 -10.68 -2.64
CA MET A 297 23.00 -11.77 -2.39
C MET A 297 22.67 -13.05 -3.16
N ALA A 298 21.39 -13.32 -3.40
CA ALA A 298 20.93 -14.48 -4.17
C ALA A 298 21.18 -14.35 -5.68
N LEU A 299 21.47 -13.14 -6.20
CA LEU A 299 21.74 -12.92 -7.62
C LEU A 299 23.02 -13.67 -8.05
N GLY A 300 22.91 -14.49 -9.10
CA GLY A 300 24.04 -15.09 -9.77
C GLY A 300 24.87 -14.05 -10.57
N GLU A 301 26.02 -14.48 -11.12
CA GLU A 301 26.80 -13.63 -12.02
C GLU A 301 25.97 -13.27 -13.27
N GLY A 302 25.86 -11.97 -13.55
CA GLY A 302 25.11 -11.44 -14.70
C GLY A 302 23.59 -11.42 -14.53
N ALA A 303 23.04 -11.86 -13.38
CA ALA A 303 21.61 -11.75 -13.12
C ALA A 303 21.24 -10.33 -12.64
N ALA A 304 20.15 -9.78 -13.19
CA ALA A 304 19.57 -8.51 -12.77
C ALA A 304 18.56 -8.71 -11.63
N LEU A 305 18.45 -7.70 -10.78
CA LEU A 305 17.41 -7.64 -9.77
C LEU A 305 16.02 -7.61 -10.44
N ARG A 306 15.06 -8.37 -9.92
CA ARG A 306 13.67 -8.31 -10.38
C ARG A 306 13.00 -7.06 -9.84
N ILE A 307 11.99 -6.58 -10.54
CA ILE A 307 11.23 -5.41 -10.14
C ILE A 307 10.32 -5.69 -8.94
N MET A 308 9.85 -6.94 -8.82
CA MET A 308 8.96 -7.39 -7.76
C MET A 308 9.26 -8.83 -7.31
N TYR A 309 8.81 -9.13 -6.10
CA TYR A 309 8.94 -10.43 -5.43
C TYR A 309 7.68 -10.72 -4.60
N ALA A 310 7.37 -11.98 -4.36
CA ALA A 310 6.40 -12.38 -3.34
C ALA A 310 6.84 -11.89 -1.94
N ILE A 311 5.95 -11.95 -0.97
CA ILE A 311 6.21 -11.45 0.40
C ILE A 311 7.40 -12.18 1.04
N ASP A 312 7.54 -13.48 0.84
CA ASP A 312 8.67 -14.28 1.30
C ASP A 312 9.96 -14.07 0.47
N GLY A 313 9.83 -13.41 -0.67
CA GLY A 313 10.92 -13.09 -1.59
C GLY A 313 11.11 -14.11 -2.71
N ASP A 314 10.15 -14.98 -2.96
CA ASP A 314 10.12 -15.82 -4.16
C ASP A 314 9.85 -14.97 -5.43
N GLU A 315 10.31 -15.46 -6.58
CA GLU A 315 10.09 -14.86 -7.89
C GLU A 315 8.83 -15.43 -8.59
N ALA A 316 8.14 -16.41 -7.99
CA ALA A 316 6.98 -17.11 -8.56
C ALA A 316 5.72 -16.23 -8.45
N LEU A 317 5.57 -15.28 -9.35
CA LEU A 317 4.43 -14.36 -9.46
C LEU A 317 3.78 -14.47 -10.85
N GLU A 318 3.59 -15.69 -11.37
CA GLU A 318 2.97 -15.93 -12.67
C GLU A 318 1.57 -15.34 -12.70
N GLU A 319 1.31 -14.47 -13.71
CA GLU A 319 -0.03 -13.92 -13.90
C GLU A 319 -0.99 -15.02 -14.36
N ALA A 320 -2.11 -15.14 -13.68
CA ALA A 320 -3.21 -16.02 -14.03
C ALA A 320 -4.55 -15.31 -13.87
N THR A 321 -5.58 -15.78 -14.58
CA THR A 321 -6.93 -15.22 -14.52
C THR A 321 -7.87 -16.10 -13.71
N LEU A 322 -8.72 -15.47 -12.91
CA LEU A 322 -9.77 -16.12 -12.12
C LEU A 322 -11.12 -15.92 -12.83
N ASP A 323 -11.32 -16.67 -13.93
CA ASP A 323 -12.47 -16.50 -14.83
C ASP A 323 -13.83 -16.80 -14.17
N HIS A 324 -13.83 -17.54 -13.05
CA HIS A 324 -15.01 -17.87 -12.28
C HIS A 324 -15.56 -16.70 -11.46
N LEU A 325 -14.75 -15.65 -11.20
CA LEU A 325 -15.17 -14.45 -10.50
C LEU A 325 -15.73 -13.40 -11.46
N ALA A 326 -16.76 -12.68 -11.01
CA ALA A 326 -17.36 -11.60 -11.79
C ALA A 326 -16.47 -10.36 -11.91
N GLY A 327 -15.54 -10.16 -10.97
CA GLY A 327 -14.76 -8.94 -10.79
C GLY A 327 -15.56 -7.80 -10.15
N TYR A 328 -14.85 -6.90 -9.45
CA TYR A 328 -15.47 -5.73 -8.84
C TYR A 328 -16.25 -4.92 -9.88
N ALA A 329 -17.54 -4.67 -9.63
CA ALA A 329 -18.44 -4.00 -10.56
C ALA A 329 -18.37 -4.55 -12.01
N ARG A 330 -18.12 -5.86 -12.18
CA ARG A 330 -17.94 -6.60 -13.44
C ARG A 330 -16.69 -6.22 -14.22
N SER A 331 -15.66 -5.72 -13.57
CA SER A 331 -14.35 -5.44 -14.17
C SER A 331 -13.57 -6.74 -14.34
N ARG A 332 -13.24 -7.10 -15.56
CA ARG A 332 -12.59 -8.36 -15.93
C ARG A 332 -11.40 -8.13 -16.84
N PRO A 333 -10.45 -9.07 -16.88
CA PRO A 333 -10.32 -10.29 -16.05
C PRO A 333 -9.94 -9.96 -14.60
N VAL A 334 -10.23 -10.84 -13.64
CA VAL A 334 -9.63 -10.80 -12.30
C VAL A 334 -8.30 -11.53 -12.38
N ARG A 335 -7.20 -10.85 -12.01
CA ARG A 335 -5.85 -11.40 -12.12
C ARG A 335 -5.24 -11.66 -10.75
N ILE A 336 -4.44 -12.72 -10.65
CA ILE A 336 -3.49 -12.99 -9.57
C ILE A 336 -2.09 -13.12 -10.16
N GLY A 337 -1.05 -12.82 -9.37
CA GLY A 337 0.29 -12.64 -9.91
C GLY A 337 0.38 -11.40 -10.80
N ASN A 338 1.54 -11.19 -11.45
CA ASN A 338 1.73 -10.01 -12.29
C ASN A 338 2.71 -10.27 -13.43
N ALA A 339 2.28 -10.05 -14.68
CA ALA A 339 3.11 -10.26 -15.86
C ALA A 339 4.28 -9.26 -15.94
N ALA A 340 4.20 -8.09 -15.29
CA ALA A 340 5.30 -7.13 -15.23
C ALA A 340 6.54 -7.69 -14.50
N ARG A 341 6.44 -8.78 -13.74
CA ARG A 341 7.58 -9.44 -13.08
C ARG A 341 8.77 -9.75 -13.99
N THR A 342 8.54 -9.88 -15.30
CA THR A 342 9.56 -10.16 -16.29
C THR A 342 10.08 -8.93 -17.03
N GLN A 343 9.49 -7.75 -16.77
CA GLN A 343 9.92 -6.49 -17.39
C GLN A 343 11.29 -6.05 -16.90
N THR A 344 11.95 -5.25 -17.71
CA THR A 344 13.17 -4.54 -17.35
C THR A 344 12.80 -3.12 -16.95
N GLN A 345 13.11 -2.71 -15.73
CA GLN A 345 12.90 -1.34 -15.25
C GLN A 345 14.21 -0.85 -14.62
N LEU A 346 14.82 0.13 -15.26
CA LEU A 346 16.12 0.67 -14.85
C LEU A 346 16.01 1.61 -13.64
N ASP A 347 14.80 2.05 -13.30
CA ASP A 347 14.55 2.94 -12.17
C ASP A 347 14.80 2.26 -10.82
N ILE A 348 14.49 0.96 -10.68
CA ILE A 348 14.61 0.22 -9.41
C ILE A 348 16.00 0.33 -8.76
N PHE A 349 17.05 0.42 -9.57
CA PHE A 349 18.43 0.55 -9.06
C PHE A 349 18.65 1.87 -8.36
N GLY A 350 18.07 2.96 -8.88
CA GLY A 350 18.16 4.29 -8.28
C GLY A 350 17.37 4.40 -6.98
N GLU A 351 16.18 3.83 -6.95
CA GLU A 351 15.31 3.84 -5.77
C GLU A 351 15.90 3.01 -4.65
N LEU A 352 16.40 1.83 -4.96
CA LEU A 352 17.11 0.98 -3.99
C LEU A 352 18.37 1.69 -3.46
N MET A 353 19.18 2.30 -4.35
CA MET A 353 20.38 3.05 -3.94
C MET A 353 20.05 4.27 -3.08
N ASP A 354 18.95 4.98 -3.34
CA ASP A 354 18.51 6.09 -2.50
C ASP A 354 18.10 5.59 -1.10
N SER A 355 17.38 4.47 -1.01
CA SER A 355 17.03 3.84 0.26
C SER A 355 18.26 3.39 1.05
N ILE A 356 19.25 2.77 0.40
CA ILE A 356 20.54 2.36 1.01
C ILE A 356 21.31 3.58 1.51
N TYR A 357 21.38 4.64 0.71
CA TYR A 357 22.05 5.89 1.09
C TYR A 357 21.42 6.51 2.34
N LEU A 358 20.10 6.54 2.40
CA LEU A 358 19.35 7.09 3.54
C LEU A 358 19.48 6.20 4.78
N SER A 359 19.38 4.88 4.62
CA SER A 359 19.60 3.92 5.71
C SER A 359 20.99 4.09 6.34
N ASN A 360 22.01 4.28 5.52
CA ASN A 360 23.36 4.55 6.01
C ASN A 360 23.50 5.95 6.66
N LYS A 361 22.62 6.90 6.34
CA LYS A 361 22.63 8.26 6.95
C LYS A 361 21.95 8.29 8.31
N TYR A 362 20.84 7.57 8.48
CA TYR A 362 19.96 7.65 9.64
C TYR A 362 19.90 6.37 10.49
N GLY A 363 20.32 5.22 9.95
CA GLY A 363 20.33 3.92 10.57
C GLY A 363 21.74 3.31 10.69
N SER A 364 21.84 2.02 10.37
CA SER A 364 23.09 1.26 10.46
C SER A 364 23.99 1.52 9.26
N ALA A 365 25.31 1.50 9.49
CA ALA A 365 26.29 1.60 8.41
C ALA A 365 26.24 0.35 7.52
N ILE A 366 26.47 0.53 6.21
CA ILE A 366 26.59 -0.58 5.29
C ILE A 366 27.78 -1.47 5.64
N SER A 367 27.59 -2.79 5.59
CA SER A 367 28.65 -3.76 5.80
C SER A 367 29.61 -3.83 4.61
N HIS A 368 30.80 -4.41 4.79
CA HIS A 368 31.73 -4.63 3.67
C HIS A 368 31.10 -5.52 2.60
N ALA A 369 30.45 -6.61 2.98
CA ALA A 369 29.75 -7.48 2.02
C ALA A 369 28.63 -6.74 1.29
N GLY A 370 27.80 -5.96 2.01
CA GLY A 370 26.78 -5.12 1.41
C GLY A 370 27.36 -4.10 0.41
N TRP A 371 28.53 -3.53 0.71
CA TRP A 371 29.20 -2.62 -0.22
C TRP A 371 29.65 -3.30 -1.52
N GLU A 372 30.18 -4.53 -1.44
CA GLU A 372 30.55 -5.30 -2.65
C GLU A 372 29.32 -5.57 -3.54
N HIS A 373 28.16 -5.82 -2.92
CA HIS A 373 26.90 -5.96 -3.67
C HIS A 373 26.46 -4.64 -4.32
N VAL A 374 26.55 -3.53 -3.58
CA VAL A 374 26.24 -2.19 -4.14
C VAL A 374 27.12 -1.89 -5.35
N LYS A 375 28.41 -2.22 -5.33
CA LYS A 375 29.29 -2.02 -6.49
C LYS A 375 28.80 -2.77 -7.72
N ARG A 376 28.34 -4.03 -7.56
CA ARG A 376 27.77 -4.81 -8.67
C ARG A 376 26.53 -4.17 -9.27
N LEU A 377 25.62 -3.65 -8.42
CA LEU A 377 24.43 -2.93 -8.89
C LEU A 377 24.82 -1.65 -9.67
N VAL A 378 25.79 -0.91 -9.16
CA VAL A 378 26.28 0.32 -9.82
C VAL A 378 26.97 0.00 -11.16
N ASP A 379 27.74 -1.08 -11.23
CA ASP A 379 28.37 -1.51 -12.48
C ASP A 379 27.33 -1.95 -13.51
N HIS A 380 26.27 -2.66 -13.08
CA HIS A 380 25.13 -2.97 -13.95
C HIS A 380 24.48 -1.69 -14.52
N VAL A 381 24.23 -0.70 -13.69
CA VAL A 381 23.67 0.60 -14.15
C VAL A 381 24.62 1.27 -15.17
N ARG A 382 25.94 1.25 -14.94
CA ARG A 382 26.94 1.82 -15.88
C ARG A 382 26.88 1.17 -17.27
N GLU A 383 26.62 -0.12 -17.33
CA GLU A 383 26.58 -0.90 -18.58
C GLU A 383 25.24 -0.70 -19.31
N HIS A 384 24.12 -0.59 -18.58
CA HIS A 384 22.77 -0.69 -19.11
C HIS A 384 21.95 0.62 -19.13
N TRP A 385 22.43 1.72 -18.56
CA TRP A 385 21.62 2.95 -18.46
C TRP A 385 21.14 3.50 -19.82
N ARG A 386 21.71 3.05 -20.94
CA ARG A 386 21.31 3.44 -22.31
C ARG A 386 20.24 2.55 -22.92
N ASP A 387 19.92 1.45 -22.28
CA ASP A 387 18.93 0.51 -22.79
C ASP A 387 17.52 1.14 -22.69
N ALA A 388 16.62 0.67 -23.52
CA ALA A 388 15.20 0.96 -23.40
C ALA A 388 14.59 0.04 -22.35
N ASP A 389 13.54 0.52 -21.67
CA ASP A 389 12.83 -0.24 -20.65
C ASP A 389 11.32 0.04 -20.69
N GLU A 390 10.55 -0.61 -19.81
CA GLU A 390 9.10 -0.42 -19.72
C GLU A 390 8.70 0.74 -18.77
N GLY A 391 9.68 1.32 -18.08
CA GLY A 391 9.51 2.49 -17.19
C GLY A 391 8.70 2.22 -15.92
N ILE A 392 8.57 3.26 -15.10
CA ILE A 392 7.93 3.20 -13.77
C ILE A 392 6.46 2.73 -13.80
N TRP A 393 5.75 2.97 -14.91
CA TRP A 393 4.32 2.67 -15.03
C TRP A 393 4.02 1.31 -15.68
N GLU A 394 5.08 0.50 -15.91
CA GLU A 394 4.94 -0.89 -16.39
C GLU A 394 4.17 -0.99 -17.69
N ILE A 395 4.50 -0.09 -18.67
CA ILE A 395 3.78 -0.06 -19.94
C ILE A 395 3.78 -1.43 -20.60
N ARG A 396 2.66 -1.76 -21.27
CA ARG A 396 2.50 -3.02 -22.01
C ARG A 396 2.67 -2.84 -23.52
N ASP A 397 3.41 -1.81 -23.91
CA ASP A 397 3.81 -1.47 -25.27
C ASP A 397 5.34 -1.69 -25.44
N GLU A 398 5.89 -1.32 -26.59
CA GLU A 398 7.32 -1.43 -26.88
C GLU A 398 8.17 -0.62 -25.86
N PRO A 399 9.29 -1.19 -25.37
CA PRO A 399 10.20 -0.50 -24.46
C PRO A 399 10.71 0.82 -25.06
N ARG A 400 10.84 1.85 -24.22
CA ARG A 400 11.25 3.20 -24.62
C ARG A 400 12.37 3.72 -23.72
N HIS A 401 13.01 4.79 -24.16
CA HIS A 401 13.95 5.54 -23.31
C HIS A 401 13.18 6.56 -22.49
N PHE A 402 12.83 6.22 -21.25
CA PHE A 402 12.11 7.09 -20.34
C PHE A 402 13.05 8.02 -19.57
N LEU A 403 12.62 9.29 -19.36
CA LEU A 403 13.37 10.23 -18.54
C LEU A 403 13.49 9.74 -17.09
N HIS A 404 12.41 9.18 -16.53
CA HIS A 404 12.43 8.68 -15.15
C HIS A 404 13.48 7.57 -14.97
N SER A 405 13.55 6.61 -15.87
CA SER A 405 14.55 5.56 -15.84
C SER A 405 15.99 6.11 -15.91
N ARG A 406 16.23 7.09 -16.80
CA ARG A 406 17.50 7.83 -16.87
C ARG A 406 17.83 8.55 -15.56
N LEU A 407 16.82 9.25 -15.00
CA LEU A 407 16.94 9.98 -13.74
C LEU A 407 17.36 9.04 -12.60
N MET A 408 16.74 7.87 -12.52
CA MET A 408 17.03 6.94 -11.44
C MET A 408 18.38 6.22 -11.63
N CYS A 409 18.83 5.99 -12.88
CA CYS A 409 20.21 5.59 -13.15
C CYS A 409 21.22 6.66 -12.68
N TRP A 410 20.92 7.95 -12.90
CA TRP A 410 21.72 9.03 -12.34
C TRP A 410 21.73 9.02 -10.81
N VAL A 411 20.57 8.78 -10.17
CA VAL A 411 20.44 8.67 -8.70
C VAL A 411 21.32 7.54 -8.18
N ALA A 412 21.30 6.37 -8.80
CA ALA A 412 22.11 5.23 -8.39
C ALA A 412 23.59 5.60 -8.30
N LEU A 413 24.14 6.20 -9.35
CA LEU A 413 25.53 6.63 -9.41
C LEU A 413 25.83 7.78 -8.44
N ASP A 414 24.97 8.79 -8.34
CA ASP A 414 25.15 9.93 -7.42
C ASP A 414 25.21 9.46 -5.97
N ARG A 415 24.28 8.58 -5.57
CA ARG A 415 24.25 8.04 -4.20
C ARG A 415 25.45 7.15 -3.91
N ALA A 416 25.89 6.34 -4.88
CA ALA A 416 27.09 5.52 -4.74
C ALA A 416 28.36 6.35 -4.57
N VAL A 417 28.54 7.38 -5.39
CA VAL A 417 29.69 8.31 -5.29
C VAL A 417 29.70 9.01 -3.94
N ARG A 418 28.54 9.53 -3.48
CA ARG A 418 28.40 10.21 -2.18
C ARG A 418 28.67 9.24 -1.02
N LEU A 419 28.18 8.02 -1.09
CA LEU A 419 28.36 7.01 -0.05
C LEU A 419 29.81 6.59 0.07
N ALA A 420 30.47 6.31 -1.09
CA ALA A 420 31.88 5.97 -1.15
C ALA A 420 32.76 7.08 -0.56
N GLY A 421 32.53 8.35 -0.97
CA GLY A 421 33.29 9.48 -0.44
C GLY A 421 33.06 9.73 1.05
N LYS A 422 31.81 9.66 1.52
CA LYS A 422 31.45 9.93 2.90
C LYS A 422 32.01 8.89 3.90
N ARG A 423 32.11 7.63 3.47
CA ARG A 423 32.54 6.51 4.31
C ARG A 423 33.92 6.00 3.97
N SER A 424 34.63 6.64 3.02
CA SER A 424 35.94 6.21 2.52
C SER A 424 35.95 4.74 2.06
N LEU A 425 34.86 4.33 1.36
CA LEU A 425 34.71 2.97 0.86
C LEU A 425 35.48 2.82 -0.46
N PRO A 426 36.11 1.66 -0.72
CA PRO A 426 36.87 1.43 -1.94
C PRO A 426 35.94 1.33 -3.15
N ALA A 427 36.11 2.23 -4.12
CA ALA A 427 35.29 2.28 -5.34
C ALA A 427 36.02 3.03 -6.47
N PRO A 428 35.70 2.79 -7.75
CA PRO A 428 36.16 3.56 -8.89
C PRO A 428 35.38 4.88 -9.01
N ILE A 429 35.51 5.75 -8.01
CA ILE A 429 34.69 6.97 -7.84
C ILE A 429 34.78 7.89 -9.07
N VAL A 430 35.95 7.98 -9.72
CA VAL A 430 36.16 8.83 -10.90
C VAL A 430 35.33 8.33 -12.08
N GLU A 431 35.32 7.02 -12.30
CA GLU A 431 34.53 6.38 -13.37
C GLU A 431 33.03 6.54 -13.12
N TRP A 432 32.59 6.31 -11.87
CA TRP A 432 31.21 6.47 -11.48
C TRP A 432 30.72 7.94 -11.63
N ALA A 433 31.55 8.90 -11.21
CA ALA A 433 31.23 10.31 -11.38
C ALA A 433 31.17 10.70 -12.87
N TYR A 434 32.07 10.16 -13.70
CA TYR A 434 32.07 10.41 -15.14
C TYR A 434 30.77 9.90 -15.79
N GLU A 435 30.34 8.66 -15.52
CA GLU A 435 29.10 8.12 -16.10
C GLU A 435 27.86 8.84 -15.54
N ARG A 436 27.85 9.19 -14.24
CA ARG A 436 26.79 10.03 -13.67
C ARG A 436 26.62 11.34 -14.44
N ASP A 437 27.70 12.01 -14.74
CA ASP A 437 27.68 13.31 -15.43
C ASP A 437 27.22 13.13 -16.89
N ARG A 438 27.60 12.03 -17.55
CA ARG A 438 27.11 11.65 -18.89
C ARG A 438 25.59 11.40 -18.91
N ILE A 439 25.04 10.74 -17.89
CA ILE A 439 23.58 10.57 -17.77
C ILE A 439 22.92 11.94 -17.62
N ALA A 440 23.49 12.84 -16.80
CA ALA A 440 22.94 14.19 -16.65
C ALA A 440 22.97 14.96 -17.99
N GLU A 441 24.06 14.90 -18.73
CA GLU A 441 24.18 15.52 -20.05
C GLU A 441 23.13 14.96 -21.03
N ASP A 442 22.91 13.63 -21.04
CA ASP A 442 21.91 12.98 -21.86
C ASP A 442 20.49 13.47 -21.54
N ILE A 443 20.12 13.55 -20.24
CA ILE A 443 18.82 14.06 -19.81
C ILE A 443 18.62 15.48 -20.31
N TRP A 444 19.58 16.37 -20.12
CA TRP A 444 19.48 17.77 -20.55
C TRP A 444 19.43 17.94 -22.06
N ALA A 445 20.10 17.07 -22.83
CA ALA A 445 20.17 17.17 -24.28
C ALA A 445 18.93 16.56 -24.97
N ASN A 446 18.41 15.44 -24.49
CA ASN A 446 17.52 14.57 -25.25
C ASN A 446 16.08 14.49 -24.74
N PHE A 447 15.78 15.05 -23.54
CA PHE A 447 14.45 14.93 -22.91
C PHE A 447 13.77 16.28 -22.71
N ARG A 448 13.89 17.17 -23.68
CA ARG A 448 13.24 18.49 -23.64
C ARG A 448 12.29 18.66 -24.81
N HIS A 449 11.10 19.21 -24.53
CA HIS A 449 10.15 19.57 -25.56
C HIS A 449 10.78 20.59 -26.53
N PRO A 450 10.77 20.31 -27.86
CA PRO A 450 11.53 21.12 -28.83
C PRO A 450 11.05 22.58 -28.90
N GLU A 451 9.76 22.84 -28.71
CA GLU A 451 9.17 24.18 -28.80
C GLU A 451 9.04 24.86 -27.43
N HIS A 452 8.55 24.14 -26.41
CA HIS A 452 8.22 24.70 -25.09
C HIS A 452 9.39 24.66 -24.11
N GLY A 453 10.35 23.76 -24.33
CA GLY A 453 11.57 23.64 -23.55
C GLY A 453 11.42 23.05 -22.14
N HIS A 454 10.23 22.57 -21.76
CA HIS A 454 10.03 21.77 -20.55
C HIS A 454 10.54 20.33 -20.74
N PHE A 455 10.70 19.57 -19.68
CA PHE A 455 11.03 18.15 -19.76
C PHE A 455 9.83 17.32 -20.27
N VAL A 456 10.13 16.18 -20.90
CA VAL A 456 9.16 15.25 -21.50
C VAL A 456 9.38 13.82 -21.00
N GLN A 457 8.36 12.97 -21.15
CA GLN A 457 8.33 11.58 -20.68
C GLN A 457 9.46 10.72 -21.25
N ALA A 458 9.63 10.77 -22.57
CA ALA A 458 10.55 9.90 -23.29
C ALA A 458 11.38 10.65 -24.33
N GLN A 459 12.54 10.11 -24.66
CA GLN A 459 13.45 10.67 -25.64
C GLN A 459 12.79 10.85 -27.00
N GLY A 460 12.89 12.09 -27.55
CA GLY A 460 12.30 12.44 -28.84
C GLY A 460 10.78 12.57 -28.85
N GLY A 461 10.12 12.37 -27.71
CA GLY A 461 8.68 12.61 -27.53
C GLY A 461 8.32 14.03 -27.16
N THR A 462 7.03 14.30 -27.01
CA THR A 462 6.46 15.58 -26.54
C THR A 462 5.53 15.43 -25.35
N ASP A 463 5.22 14.18 -24.98
CA ASP A 463 4.27 13.85 -23.92
C ASP A 463 4.83 14.19 -22.54
N LEU A 464 3.92 14.54 -21.63
CA LEU A 464 4.22 14.77 -20.22
C LEU A 464 3.93 13.51 -19.40
N ASP A 465 4.63 13.40 -18.27
CA ASP A 465 4.50 12.33 -17.29
C ASP A 465 4.68 12.88 -15.89
N ALA A 466 3.84 12.45 -14.96
CA ALA A 466 3.93 12.90 -13.57
C ALA A 466 5.18 12.35 -12.85
N SER A 467 5.84 11.31 -13.34
CA SER A 467 7.12 10.84 -12.80
C SER A 467 8.24 11.88 -12.92
N LEU A 468 8.10 12.86 -13.83
CA LEU A 468 8.99 14.02 -13.90
C LEU A 468 9.03 14.81 -12.57
N LEU A 469 7.96 14.75 -11.77
CA LEU A 469 7.92 15.35 -10.44
C LEU A 469 9.02 14.83 -9.51
N MET A 470 9.58 13.67 -9.79
CA MET A 470 10.70 13.13 -9.01
C MET A 470 12.00 13.90 -9.17
N MET A 471 12.21 14.66 -10.26
CA MET A 471 13.47 15.36 -10.54
C MET A 471 13.99 16.26 -9.40
N PRO A 472 13.19 17.16 -8.81
CA PRO A 472 13.63 17.94 -7.66
C PRO A 472 13.59 17.16 -6.34
N LEU A 473 12.77 16.11 -6.25
CA LEU A 473 12.67 15.28 -5.05
C LEU A 473 13.97 14.50 -4.81
N VAL A 474 14.55 13.95 -5.88
CA VAL A 474 15.85 13.26 -5.84
C VAL A 474 17.04 14.22 -5.98
N ARG A 475 16.80 15.53 -6.10
CA ARG A 475 17.81 16.60 -6.20
C ARG A 475 18.65 16.56 -7.47
N PHE A 476 18.09 16.09 -8.56
CA PHE A 476 18.71 16.20 -9.87
C PHE A 476 18.70 17.64 -10.38
N VAL A 477 17.57 18.33 -10.20
CA VAL A 477 17.37 19.72 -10.59
C VAL A 477 16.97 20.56 -9.38
N SER A 478 17.32 21.84 -9.39
CA SER A 478 16.80 22.79 -8.40
C SER A 478 15.29 22.96 -8.56
N ALA A 479 14.55 22.98 -7.45
CA ALA A 479 13.11 23.24 -7.49
C ALA A 479 12.74 24.65 -8.01
N THR A 480 13.71 25.55 -8.15
CA THR A 480 13.58 26.90 -8.71
C THR A 480 14.25 27.06 -10.08
N ASP A 481 14.74 25.97 -10.68
CA ASP A 481 15.31 26.00 -12.03
C ASP A 481 14.25 26.42 -13.05
N PRO A 482 14.57 27.36 -13.99
CA PRO A 482 13.59 27.86 -14.95
C PRO A 482 12.99 26.80 -15.88
N VAL A 483 13.76 25.78 -16.27
CA VAL A 483 13.27 24.69 -17.12
C VAL A 483 12.35 23.77 -16.33
N TRP A 484 12.74 23.50 -15.06
CA TRP A 484 11.90 22.74 -14.15
C TRP A 484 10.58 23.46 -13.85
N LEU A 485 10.60 24.75 -13.58
CA LEU A 485 9.35 25.52 -13.34
C LEU A 485 8.40 25.49 -14.55
N LYS A 486 8.94 25.51 -15.80
CA LYS A 486 8.13 25.30 -17.00
C LYS A 486 7.51 23.90 -17.03
N THR A 487 8.25 22.88 -16.58
CA THR A 487 7.74 21.50 -16.50
C THR A 487 6.62 21.39 -15.46
N LEU A 488 6.80 21.99 -14.29
CA LEU A 488 5.80 22.03 -13.23
C LEU A 488 4.51 22.73 -13.68
N ASP A 489 4.64 23.86 -14.42
CA ASP A 489 3.49 24.55 -15.00
C ASP A 489 2.81 23.73 -16.11
N ALA A 490 3.59 23.07 -16.97
CA ALA A 490 3.05 22.20 -18.02
C ALA A 490 2.27 20.99 -17.43
N ILE A 491 2.76 20.40 -16.34
CA ILE A 491 2.04 19.34 -15.60
C ILE A 491 0.73 19.90 -15.05
N ARG A 492 0.73 21.10 -14.44
CA ARG A 492 -0.50 21.76 -13.99
C ARG A 492 -1.52 21.87 -15.12
N ASP A 493 -1.08 22.37 -16.28
CA ASP A 493 -1.97 22.75 -17.37
C ASP A 493 -2.48 21.55 -18.17
N GLN A 494 -1.73 20.43 -18.22
CA GLN A 494 -2.03 19.29 -19.08
C GLN A 494 -2.38 17.99 -18.34
N LEU A 495 -1.83 17.76 -17.14
CA LEU A 495 -2.05 16.53 -16.36
C LEU A 495 -2.94 16.74 -15.13
N THR A 496 -3.42 17.97 -14.85
CA THR A 496 -4.24 18.23 -13.67
C THR A 496 -5.69 18.49 -14.05
N ASP A 497 -6.62 17.92 -13.28
CA ASP A 497 -8.04 18.22 -13.34
C ASP A 497 -8.57 18.38 -11.91
N ASP A 498 -9.19 19.52 -11.60
CA ASP A 498 -9.65 19.93 -10.25
C ASP A 498 -8.63 19.69 -9.12
N GLY A 499 -7.32 19.80 -9.42
CA GLY A 499 -6.23 19.58 -8.48
C GLY A 499 -5.79 18.12 -8.32
N LEU A 500 -6.43 17.18 -8.99
CA LEU A 500 -6.00 15.79 -9.10
C LEU A 500 -5.04 15.64 -10.28
N VAL A 501 -3.96 14.90 -10.11
CA VAL A 501 -2.90 14.73 -11.11
C VAL A 501 -2.95 13.32 -11.70
N PHE A 502 -3.03 13.25 -13.04
CA PHE A 502 -2.94 12.00 -13.79
C PHE A 502 -1.48 11.58 -13.99
N ARG A 503 -1.22 10.29 -14.13
CA ARG A 503 0.12 9.77 -14.46
C ARG A 503 0.62 10.34 -15.78
N TYR A 504 -0.19 10.17 -16.82
CA TYR A 504 -0.01 10.65 -18.21
C TYR A 504 -1.37 10.69 -18.90
N ARG A 505 -1.41 11.16 -20.16
CA ARG A 505 -2.64 11.16 -20.99
C ARG A 505 -2.42 10.57 -22.38
N ASN A 506 -1.23 10.02 -22.64
CA ASN A 506 -0.90 9.32 -23.89
C ASN A 506 -1.31 7.83 -23.80
N ALA A 507 -1.36 7.17 -24.98
CA ALA A 507 -1.63 5.73 -25.04
C ALA A 507 -0.50 4.93 -24.40
N ASP A 508 -0.84 3.83 -23.73
CA ASP A 508 0.06 2.94 -22.98
C ASP A 508 -0.09 1.46 -23.40
N GLY A 509 -0.80 1.19 -24.51
CA GLY A 509 -1.04 -0.16 -25.01
C GLY A 509 -2.27 -0.85 -24.42
N LEU A 510 -3.00 -0.22 -23.48
CA LEU A 510 -4.21 -0.77 -22.87
C LEU A 510 -5.46 0.01 -23.30
N GLU A 511 -6.59 -0.70 -23.44
CA GLU A 511 -7.88 -0.07 -23.73
C GLU A 511 -8.47 0.62 -22.49
N GLY A 512 -9.25 1.69 -22.74
CA GLY A 512 -9.93 2.47 -21.71
C GLY A 512 -9.08 3.61 -21.12
N GLY A 513 -9.70 4.37 -20.23
CA GLY A 513 -9.02 5.42 -19.45
C GLY A 513 -8.71 4.93 -18.04
N GLU A 514 -7.94 5.71 -17.30
CA GLU A 514 -7.65 5.52 -15.89
C GLU A 514 -8.11 6.74 -15.09
N GLY A 515 -8.15 6.62 -13.76
CA GLY A 515 -8.40 7.72 -12.85
C GLY A 515 -7.19 8.65 -12.68
N ALA A 516 -7.34 9.68 -11.88
CA ALA A 516 -6.20 10.46 -11.41
C ALA A 516 -5.41 9.66 -10.38
N PHE A 517 -4.09 9.59 -10.56
CA PHE A 517 -3.23 8.81 -9.68
C PHE A 517 -2.91 9.59 -8.40
N THR A 518 -3.43 9.15 -7.27
CA THR A 518 -3.43 9.92 -6.02
C THR A 518 -2.01 10.26 -5.53
N THR A 519 -1.06 9.37 -5.74
CA THR A 519 0.37 9.59 -5.46
C THR A 519 0.92 10.81 -6.19
N CYS A 520 0.62 10.95 -7.48
CA CYS A 520 1.11 12.07 -8.31
C CYS A 520 0.61 13.42 -7.79
N THR A 521 -0.60 13.46 -7.23
CA THR A 521 -1.14 14.66 -6.58
C THR A 521 -0.27 15.08 -5.38
N PHE A 522 0.17 14.14 -4.55
CA PHE A 522 1.04 14.45 -3.41
C PHE A 522 2.48 14.77 -3.82
N TRP A 523 3.02 14.14 -4.87
CA TRP A 523 4.31 14.55 -5.44
C TRP A 523 4.24 16.00 -5.96
N TYR A 524 3.13 16.36 -6.61
CA TYR A 524 2.92 17.73 -7.10
C TYR A 524 2.87 18.74 -5.95
N VAL A 525 2.17 18.41 -4.84
CA VAL A 525 2.17 19.24 -3.62
C VAL A 525 3.59 19.46 -3.09
N GLU A 526 4.40 18.40 -3.01
CA GLU A 526 5.78 18.52 -2.53
C GLU A 526 6.63 19.39 -3.47
N CYS A 527 6.48 19.24 -4.80
CA CYS A 527 7.18 20.04 -5.79
C CYS A 527 6.81 21.54 -5.69
N LEU A 528 5.52 21.84 -5.52
CA LEU A 528 5.05 23.21 -5.29
C LEU A 528 5.64 23.81 -4.01
N ALA A 529 5.66 23.03 -2.92
CA ALA A 529 6.24 23.46 -1.67
C ALA A 529 7.74 23.76 -1.80
N ARG A 530 8.48 22.90 -2.52
CA ARG A 530 9.91 23.10 -2.81
C ARG A 530 10.18 24.29 -3.73
N ALA A 531 9.27 24.59 -4.65
CA ALA A 531 9.33 25.76 -5.54
C ALA A 531 8.92 27.07 -4.84
N GLY A 532 8.51 27.04 -3.57
CA GLY A 532 8.04 28.19 -2.82
C GLY A 532 6.59 28.61 -3.10
N ARG A 533 5.86 27.83 -3.90
CA ARG A 533 4.42 28.05 -4.23
C ARG A 533 3.52 27.54 -3.10
N LEU A 534 3.73 28.05 -1.87
CA LEU A 534 3.16 27.49 -0.63
C LEU A 534 1.64 27.59 -0.56
N HIS A 535 1.06 28.66 -1.10
CA HIS A 535 -0.40 28.85 -1.10
C HIS A 535 -1.07 27.76 -1.95
N GLU A 536 -0.59 27.56 -3.16
CA GLU A 536 -1.08 26.55 -4.09
C GLU A 536 -0.87 25.12 -3.54
N ALA A 537 0.33 24.82 -3.02
CA ALA A 537 0.62 23.55 -2.35
C ALA A 537 -0.36 23.25 -1.21
N ARG A 538 -0.68 24.27 -0.40
CA ARG A 538 -1.62 24.12 0.73
C ARG A 538 -3.05 23.88 0.26
N GLU A 539 -3.49 24.53 -0.80
CA GLU A 539 -4.84 24.34 -1.36
C GLU A 539 -5.00 22.93 -1.93
N ILE A 540 -4.03 22.46 -2.74
CA ILE A 540 -4.09 21.10 -3.31
C ILE A 540 -3.97 20.06 -2.21
N MET A 541 -3.10 20.26 -1.21
CA MET A 541 -2.99 19.37 -0.05
C MET A 541 -4.32 19.27 0.71
N ALA A 542 -5.00 20.38 0.94
CA ALA A 542 -6.27 20.41 1.63
C ALA A 542 -7.36 19.64 0.86
N ARG A 543 -7.39 19.76 -0.48
CA ARG A 543 -8.29 18.98 -1.34
C ARG A 543 -7.90 17.50 -1.36
N GLY A 544 -6.62 17.18 -1.58
CA GLY A 544 -6.12 15.79 -1.63
C GLY A 544 -6.46 14.99 -0.37
N VAL A 545 -6.40 15.61 0.81
CA VAL A 545 -6.76 14.96 2.08
C VAL A 545 -8.25 14.62 2.17
N LEU A 546 -9.13 15.36 1.47
CA LEU A 546 -10.57 15.09 1.47
C LEU A 546 -10.95 13.82 0.68
N TYR A 547 -10.08 13.36 -0.21
CA TYR A 547 -10.29 12.13 -0.98
C TYR A 547 -9.89 10.85 -0.22
N ALA A 548 -9.26 10.98 0.96
CA ALA A 548 -9.19 9.84 1.87
C ALA A 548 -10.61 9.43 2.29
N ASN A 549 -10.83 8.14 2.48
CA ASN A 549 -12.13 7.69 2.99
C ASN A 549 -12.40 8.19 4.42
N HIS A 550 -13.56 7.84 4.98
CA HIS A 550 -13.99 8.23 6.33
C HIS A 550 -13.02 7.80 7.45
N LEU A 551 -12.14 6.84 7.19
CA LEU A 551 -11.11 6.34 8.11
C LEU A 551 -9.72 6.91 7.83
N GLY A 552 -9.56 7.72 6.79
CA GLY A 552 -8.28 8.31 6.39
C GLY A 552 -7.39 7.38 5.55
N LEU A 553 -8.00 6.42 4.85
CA LEU A 553 -7.32 5.51 3.94
C LEU A 553 -7.40 6.04 2.51
N PHE A 554 -6.29 5.91 1.76
CA PHE A 554 -6.19 6.32 0.37
C PHE A 554 -6.21 5.13 -0.58
N SER A 555 -6.93 5.28 -1.70
CA SER A 555 -6.87 4.38 -2.83
C SER A 555 -5.70 4.73 -3.76
N GLU A 556 -5.45 3.86 -4.72
CA GLU A 556 -4.50 4.07 -5.79
C GLU A 556 -4.89 5.27 -6.66
N GLU A 557 -6.10 5.24 -7.17
CA GLU A 557 -6.63 6.23 -8.09
C GLU A 557 -7.98 6.79 -7.63
N LEU A 558 -8.38 7.86 -8.27
CA LEU A 558 -9.66 8.54 -8.07
C LEU A 558 -10.33 8.80 -9.41
N SER A 559 -11.63 8.49 -9.49
CA SER A 559 -12.43 8.96 -10.62
C SER A 559 -12.54 10.50 -10.59
N LEU A 560 -12.97 11.12 -11.70
CA LEU A 560 -13.27 12.56 -11.73
C LEU A 560 -14.47 12.95 -10.81
N ARG A 561 -15.19 11.97 -10.30
CA ARG A 561 -16.26 12.18 -9.30
C ARG A 561 -15.76 12.06 -7.88
N GLY A 562 -14.46 11.71 -7.69
CA GLY A 562 -13.85 11.46 -6.40
C GLY A 562 -14.08 10.04 -5.85
N ASP A 563 -14.62 9.11 -6.66
CA ASP A 563 -14.79 7.73 -6.22
C ASP A 563 -13.42 7.02 -6.19
N PRO A 564 -13.09 6.27 -5.13
CA PRO A 564 -11.90 5.46 -5.04
C PRO A 564 -11.85 4.37 -6.12
N LEU A 565 -10.69 4.24 -6.76
CA LEU A 565 -10.38 3.27 -7.81
C LEU A 565 -9.04 2.59 -7.53
N GLY A 566 -8.79 1.47 -8.20
CA GLY A 566 -7.56 0.70 -8.05
C GLY A 566 -7.46 -0.02 -6.71
N ASN A 567 -6.30 -0.62 -6.44
CA ASN A 567 -6.07 -1.39 -5.24
C ASN A 567 -6.04 -0.52 -3.97
N PHE A 568 -6.52 -1.08 -2.85
CA PHE A 568 -6.83 -0.32 -1.65
C PHE A 568 -6.49 -1.10 -0.35
N PRO A 569 -5.99 -0.42 0.69
CA PRO A 569 -5.30 0.87 0.61
C PRO A 569 -3.94 0.73 -0.08
N GLN A 570 -3.51 1.75 -0.82
CA GLN A 570 -2.24 1.68 -1.56
C GLN A 570 -1.08 2.31 -0.78
N ALA A 571 0.02 1.57 -0.66
CA ALA A 571 1.24 2.01 0.04
C ALA A 571 1.82 3.29 -0.57
N LEU A 572 1.98 3.32 -1.90
CA LEU A 572 2.60 4.43 -2.63
C LEU A 572 1.89 5.77 -2.37
N THR A 573 0.56 5.77 -2.32
CA THR A 573 -0.23 6.97 -2.00
C THR A 573 -0.03 7.44 -0.57
N HIS A 574 -0.06 6.51 0.40
CA HIS A 574 0.15 6.85 1.81
C HIS A 574 1.55 7.41 2.07
N LEU A 575 2.60 6.84 1.45
CA LEU A 575 3.96 7.34 1.60
C LEU A 575 4.16 8.71 0.93
N ALA A 576 3.56 8.93 -0.25
CA ALA A 576 3.62 10.23 -0.93
C ALA A 576 2.93 11.33 -0.11
N PHE A 577 1.79 11.01 0.51
CA PHE A 577 1.13 11.89 1.45
C PHE A 577 2.02 12.24 2.67
N ILE A 578 2.67 11.25 3.29
CA ILE A 578 3.60 11.48 4.42
C ILE A 578 4.71 12.44 3.99
N SER A 579 5.32 12.23 2.82
CA SER A 579 6.40 13.07 2.32
C SER A 579 5.93 14.51 2.06
N ALA A 580 4.81 14.68 1.34
CA ALA A 580 4.22 15.98 1.07
C ALA A 580 3.84 16.73 2.36
N ALA A 581 3.21 16.04 3.32
CA ALA A 581 2.85 16.62 4.61
C ALA A 581 4.08 17.09 5.39
N TYR A 582 5.14 16.29 5.41
CA TYR A 582 6.39 16.62 6.08
C TYR A 582 7.07 17.86 5.47
N TYR A 583 7.20 17.89 4.15
CA TYR A 583 7.87 19.01 3.46
C TYR A 583 7.06 20.29 3.54
N LEU A 584 5.77 20.24 3.21
CA LEU A 584 4.91 21.41 3.25
C LEU A 584 4.83 21.99 4.67
N ASP A 585 4.73 21.14 5.69
CA ASP A 585 4.70 21.60 7.09
C ASP A 585 5.99 22.33 7.49
N ARG A 586 7.14 21.79 7.09
CA ARG A 586 8.44 22.42 7.33
C ARG A 586 8.56 23.78 6.64
N GLN A 587 8.15 23.90 5.39
CA GLN A 587 8.15 25.17 4.66
C GLN A 587 7.21 26.19 5.30
N LEU A 588 6.00 25.79 5.66
CA LEU A 588 5.02 26.66 6.33
C LEU A 588 5.43 27.09 7.74
N SER A 589 6.35 26.37 8.38
CA SER A 589 6.83 26.66 9.73
C SER A 589 8.08 27.53 9.76
N HIS A 590 8.67 27.85 8.59
CA HIS A 590 9.82 28.73 8.50
C HIS A 590 9.38 30.20 8.41
N PRO A 591 10.18 31.14 8.96
CA PRO A 591 9.94 32.56 8.78
C PRO A 591 9.93 32.96 7.30
N GLU A 592 9.15 33.98 6.96
CA GLU A 592 9.12 34.55 5.61
C GLU A 592 10.53 34.87 5.12
N GLY A 593 10.87 34.46 3.90
CA GLY A 593 12.16 34.65 3.27
C GLY A 593 13.25 33.63 3.62
N GLN A 594 12.99 32.67 4.50
CA GLN A 594 13.89 31.56 4.76
C GLN A 594 13.31 30.27 4.14
N VAL A 595 14.04 29.64 3.23
CA VAL A 595 13.68 28.34 2.66
C VAL A 595 14.33 27.26 3.50
N TRP A 596 13.53 26.38 4.09
CA TRP A 596 14.05 25.20 4.77
C TRP A 596 14.71 24.25 3.75
N GLN A 597 15.97 23.88 4.02
CA GLN A 597 16.71 22.89 3.22
C GLN A 597 16.90 21.62 4.05
N PRO A 598 16.51 20.46 3.53
CA PRO A 598 16.60 19.16 4.22
C PRO A 598 18.05 18.66 4.37
#